data_f20c73ca9dac7f9e4e4033280d09dc80
#
_entry.id   f20c73ca9dac7f9e4e4033280d09dc80
#
_cell.length_a   1.000
_cell.length_b   1.000
_cell.length_c   1.000
_cell.angle_alpha   90.00
_cell.angle_beta   90.00
_cell.angle_gamma   90.00
#
_symmetry.space_group_name_H-M   'P 1'
#
loop_
_entity.id
_entity.type
_entity.pdbx_description
1 polymer ?
#
loop_
_entity_poly.entity_id
_entity_poly.type
_entity_poly.pdbx_seq_one_letter_code
_entity_poly.pdbx_strand_id
1 'polypeptide(L)'
;YWLTSGVHSTERGGPEMLTELAYRLVVEDSPFIQQIRNGVITLITPVVEVDGRERVVDTFYYNAKRQAEGKAGTLGMPYWGKYVAHDNNRDGMGQFLSMTKNVMKLASEWKPTVLHDLHEAAQLLYVSTGTGPYNEQLDAITINEWWMFAQNDVMEMTKRGVPGVWTYGFYD
;
A
#
# COMPACT_ATOMS: atom_id res chain seq x y z
N TYR A 1 12.97 4.24 6.08
CA TYR A 1 11.52 4.17 5.90
C TYR A 1 11.21 3.49 4.57
N TRP A 2 10.40 2.44 4.56
CA TRP A 2 10.03 1.72 3.35
C TRP A 2 8.53 1.83 3.11
N LEU A 3 8.15 2.37 1.97
CA LEU A 3 6.78 2.50 1.48
C LEU A 3 6.51 1.45 0.41
N THR A 4 5.45 0.69 0.58
CA THR A 4 4.97 -0.30 -0.38
C THR A 4 3.52 -0.05 -0.73
N SER A 5 3.09 -0.47 -1.91
CA SER A 5 1.68 -0.47 -2.31
C SER A 5 1.41 -1.49 -3.40
N GLY A 6 0.14 -1.66 -3.77
CA GLY A 6 -0.25 -2.54 -4.86
C GLY A 6 0.04 -4.01 -4.61
N VAL A 7 0.03 -4.46 -3.35
CA VAL A 7 -0.01 -5.89 -3.00
C VAL A 7 -1.29 -6.50 -3.57
N HIS A 8 -2.42 -5.84 -3.38
CA HIS A 8 -3.63 -6.14 -4.13
C HIS A 8 -3.65 -5.33 -5.43
N SER A 9 -3.50 -5.98 -6.55
CA SER A 9 -3.28 -5.33 -7.86
C SER A 9 -4.41 -4.42 -8.34
N THR A 10 -5.61 -4.58 -7.80
CA THR A 10 -6.77 -3.73 -8.12
C THR A 10 -6.77 -2.39 -7.39
N GLU A 11 -5.97 -2.25 -6.36
CA GLU A 11 -5.81 -1.03 -5.57
C GLU A 11 -4.85 -0.08 -6.30
N ARG A 12 -5.35 1.05 -6.78
CA ARG A 12 -4.65 1.89 -7.76
C ARG A 12 -4.07 3.16 -7.18
N GLY A 13 -4.70 3.72 -6.15
CA GLY A 13 -4.31 5.00 -5.57
C GLY A 13 -2.94 4.97 -4.91
N GLY A 14 -2.63 3.90 -4.18
CA GLY A 14 -1.31 3.72 -3.56
C GLY A 14 -0.16 3.74 -4.58
N PRO A 15 -0.19 2.93 -5.65
CA PRO A 15 0.81 2.98 -6.72
C PRO A 15 0.99 4.36 -7.36
N GLU A 16 -0.10 5.03 -7.69
CA GLU A 16 -0.06 6.38 -8.28
C GLU A 16 0.56 7.39 -7.30
N MET A 17 0.11 7.37 -6.06
CA MET A 17 0.63 8.26 -5.01
C MET A 17 2.12 8.02 -4.75
N LEU A 18 2.58 6.77 -4.66
CA LEU A 18 3.99 6.48 -4.43
C LEU A 18 4.88 6.86 -5.61
N THR A 19 4.36 6.77 -6.83
CA THR A 19 5.07 7.24 -8.02
C THR A 19 5.24 8.77 -7.99
N GLU A 20 4.18 9.51 -7.66
CA GLU A 20 4.23 10.96 -7.47
C GLU A 20 5.17 11.34 -6.32
N LEU A 21 5.10 10.63 -5.19
CA LEU A 21 5.98 10.88 -4.05
C LEU A 21 7.45 10.68 -4.42
N ALA A 22 7.77 9.60 -5.16
CA ALA A 22 9.14 9.34 -5.62
C ALA A 22 9.66 10.49 -6.50
N TYR A 23 8.83 10.96 -7.42
CA TYR A 23 9.16 12.12 -8.26
C TYR A 23 9.40 13.37 -7.42
N ARG A 24 8.48 13.69 -6.50
CA ARG A 24 8.61 14.90 -5.64
C ARG A 24 9.83 14.84 -4.73
N LEU A 25 10.15 13.68 -4.18
CA LEU A 25 11.34 13.49 -3.35
C LEU A 25 12.64 13.78 -4.12
N VAL A 26 12.64 13.60 -5.43
CA VAL A 26 13.82 13.88 -6.27
C VAL A 26 13.87 15.34 -6.71
N VAL A 27 12.75 15.92 -7.16
CA VAL A 27 12.75 17.21 -7.86
C VAL A 27 12.35 18.39 -6.99
N GLU A 28 11.57 18.18 -5.94
CA GLU A 28 11.08 19.29 -5.10
C GLU A 28 12.17 19.76 -4.14
N ASP A 29 12.31 21.07 -4.04
CA ASP A 29 13.35 21.71 -3.21
C ASP A 29 12.78 22.50 -2.03
N SER A 30 11.60 22.08 -1.53
CA SER A 30 11.03 22.63 -0.30
C SER A 30 11.86 22.22 0.94
N PRO A 31 11.89 23.03 1.99
CA PRO A 31 12.59 22.68 3.23
C PRO A 31 12.14 21.34 3.82
N PHE A 32 10.87 21.01 3.67
CA PHE A 32 10.29 19.74 4.13
C PHE A 32 10.89 18.54 3.39
N ILE A 33 10.93 18.62 2.05
CA ILE A 33 11.50 17.53 1.23
C ILE A 33 13.02 17.43 1.43
N GLN A 34 13.72 18.54 1.55
CA GLN A 34 15.15 18.55 1.88
C GLN A 34 15.42 17.86 3.22
N GLN A 35 14.60 18.11 4.23
CA GLN A 35 14.74 17.44 5.53
C GLN A 35 14.58 15.93 5.42
N ILE A 36 13.62 15.45 4.63
CA ILE A 36 13.44 14.02 4.36
C ILE A 36 14.67 13.47 3.66
N ARG A 37 15.09 14.05 2.53
CA ARG A 37 16.26 13.58 1.78
C ARG A 37 17.53 13.50 2.60
N ASN A 38 17.73 14.45 3.51
CA ASN A 38 18.94 14.52 4.32
C ASN A 38 18.90 13.65 5.58
N GLY A 39 17.71 13.31 6.07
CA GLY A 39 17.53 12.61 7.34
C GLY A 39 17.04 11.17 7.24
N VAL A 40 16.50 10.76 6.10
CA VAL A 40 15.83 9.46 5.97
C VAL A 40 16.24 8.76 4.68
N ILE A 41 16.68 7.52 4.78
CA ILE A 41 16.76 6.62 3.63
C ILE A 41 15.34 6.16 3.31
N THR A 42 14.81 6.60 2.17
CA THR A 42 13.45 6.28 1.75
C THR A 42 13.48 5.22 0.65
N LEU A 43 12.93 4.05 0.93
CA LEU A 43 12.71 2.98 -0.03
C LEU A 43 11.26 3.06 -0.52
N ILE A 44 11.04 2.95 -1.82
CA ILE A 44 9.71 3.02 -2.42
C ILE A 44 9.53 1.85 -3.38
N THR A 45 8.47 1.08 -3.14
CA THR A 45 8.00 0.00 -4.02
C THR A 45 6.57 0.29 -4.44
N PRO A 46 6.36 1.02 -5.53
CA PRO A 46 5.02 1.47 -5.92
C PRO A 46 4.05 0.33 -6.24
N VAL A 47 4.55 -0.76 -6.79
CA VAL A 47 3.74 -1.93 -7.18
C VAL A 47 4.44 -3.20 -6.73
N VAL A 48 3.91 -3.86 -5.72
CA VAL A 48 4.44 -5.13 -5.23
C VAL A 48 3.98 -6.29 -6.12
N GLU A 49 2.68 -6.36 -6.47
CA GLU A 49 2.11 -7.38 -7.36
C GLU A 49 2.09 -6.88 -8.82
N VAL A 50 3.25 -6.91 -9.46
CA VAL A 50 3.44 -6.38 -10.82
C VAL A 50 2.65 -7.17 -11.87
N ASP A 51 2.67 -8.49 -11.77
CA ASP A 51 1.99 -9.39 -12.71
C ASP A 51 0.46 -9.24 -12.62
N GLY A 52 -0.06 -9.11 -11.41
CA GLY A 52 -1.48 -8.83 -11.19
C GLY A 52 -1.87 -7.44 -11.71
N ARG A 53 -1.01 -6.46 -11.56
CA ARG A 53 -1.24 -5.11 -12.12
C ARG A 53 -1.31 -5.12 -13.63
N GLU A 54 -0.43 -5.84 -14.31
CA GLU A 54 -0.50 -6.05 -15.76
C GLU A 54 -1.87 -6.65 -16.16
N ARG A 55 -2.30 -7.67 -15.45
CA ARG A 55 -3.60 -8.29 -15.70
C ARG A 55 -4.79 -7.34 -15.48
N VAL A 56 -4.71 -6.44 -14.52
CA VAL A 56 -5.73 -5.38 -14.33
C VAL A 56 -5.82 -4.50 -15.57
N VAL A 57 -4.69 -4.09 -16.13
CA VAL A 57 -4.61 -3.27 -17.34
C VAL A 57 -5.20 -4.00 -18.54
N ASP A 58 -4.82 -5.26 -18.75
CA ASP A 58 -5.37 -6.09 -19.84
C ASP A 58 -6.88 -6.26 -19.71
N THR A 59 -7.37 -6.50 -18.50
CA THR A 59 -8.81 -6.63 -18.23
C THR A 59 -9.55 -5.33 -18.51
N PHE A 60 -8.96 -4.19 -18.17
CA PHE A 60 -9.53 -2.87 -18.48
C PHE A 60 -9.69 -2.66 -20.00
N TYR A 61 -8.63 -2.89 -20.78
CA TYR A 61 -8.70 -2.74 -22.24
C TYR A 61 -9.63 -3.74 -22.90
N TYR A 62 -9.65 -4.97 -22.40
CA TYR A 62 -10.60 -5.97 -22.89
C TYR A 62 -12.05 -5.52 -22.68
N ASN A 63 -12.38 -5.01 -21.49
CA ASN A 63 -13.72 -4.50 -21.19
C ASN A 63 -14.08 -3.26 -22.02
N ALA A 64 -13.14 -2.33 -22.18
CA ALA A 64 -13.33 -1.15 -23.01
C ALA A 64 -13.65 -1.52 -24.48
N LYS A 65 -12.93 -2.49 -25.03
CA LYS A 65 -13.20 -3.02 -26.38
C LYS A 65 -14.58 -3.66 -26.46
N ARG A 66 -14.96 -4.50 -25.50
CA ARG A 66 -16.30 -5.12 -25.47
C ARG A 66 -17.41 -4.09 -25.41
N GLN A 67 -17.25 -3.05 -24.60
CA GLN A 67 -18.20 -1.96 -24.50
C GLN A 67 -18.35 -1.20 -25.82
N ALA A 68 -17.24 -0.92 -26.50
CA ALA A 68 -17.25 -0.28 -27.82
C ALA A 68 -17.96 -1.14 -28.91
N GLU A 69 -17.90 -2.47 -28.75
CA GLU A 69 -18.58 -3.42 -29.60
C GLU A 69 -20.07 -3.65 -29.21
N GLY A 70 -20.62 -2.93 -28.25
CA GLY A 70 -21.99 -3.08 -27.76
C GLY A 70 -22.26 -4.38 -26.99
N LYS A 71 -21.25 -5.09 -26.56
CA LYS A 71 -21.34 -6.34 -25.79
C LYS A 71 -21.63 -6.07 -24.33
N ALA A 72 -22.68 -6.65 -23.79
CA ALA A 72 -23.03 -6.53 -22.39
C ALA A 72 -22.06 -7.29 -21.48
N GLY A 73 -21.98 -6.84 -20.22
CA GLY A 73 -21.20 -7.46 -19.17
C GLY A 73 -19.72 -7.08 -19.19
N THR A 74 -19.10 -7.14 -18.04
CA THR A 74 -17.68 -6.89 -17.82
C THR A 74 -16.99 -8.14 -17.27
N LEU A 75 -15.77 -8.37 -17.70
CA LEU A 75 -14.90 -9.37 -17.07
C LEU A 75 -14.36 -8.78 -15.78
N GLY A 76 -14.57 -9.46 -14.67
CA GLY A 76 -13.91 -9.13 -13.40
C GLY A 76 -12.54 -9.76 -13.29
N MET A 77 -11.73 -9.22 -12.38
CA MET A 77 -10.51 -9.89 -11.96
C MET A 77 -10.89 -11.10 -11.08
N PRO A 78 -10.45 -12.31 -11.42
CA PRO A 78 -10.77 -13.48 -10.60
C PRO A 78 -10.07 -13.44 -9.24
N TYR A 79 -8.93 -12.79 -9.18
CA TYR A 79 -8.15 -12.55 -7.98
C TYR A 79 -7.07 -11.47 -8.21
N TRP A 80 -6.39 -11.03 -7.16
CA TRP A 80 -5.37 -9.97 -7.24
C TRP A 80 -4.12 -10.39 -7.99
N GLY A 81 -3.65 -11.63 -7.78
CA GLY A 81 -2.51 -12.18 -8.49
C GLY A 81 -2.82 -12.66 -9.90
N LYS A 82 -1.80 -12.80 -10.73
CA LYS A 82 -1.93 -13.31 -12.10
C LYS A 82 -2.02 -14.83 -12.16
N TYR A 83 -1.30 -15.53 -11.31
CA TYR A 83 -1.07 -16.96 -11.42
C TYR A 83 -1.77 -17.79 -10.34
N VAL A 84 -2.02 -17.21 -9.19
CA VAL A 84 -2.51 -17.93 -8.02
C VAL A 84 -3.70 -17.20 -7.42
N ALA A 85 -4.75 -17.95 -7.12
CA ALA A 85 -5.93 -17.49 -6.39
C ALA A 85 -5.71 -17.63 -4.87
N HIS A 86 -4.69 -16.98 -4.37
CA HIS A 86 -4.34 -16.91 -2.95
C HIS A 86 -4.18 -15.44 -2.57
N ASP A 87 -4.70 -15.04 -1.43
CA ASP A 87 -4.51 -13.67 -0.95
C ASP A 87 -3.02 -13.44 -0.67
N ASN A 88 -2.41 -12.66 -1.54
CA ASN A 88 -0.98 -12.35 -1.45
C ASN A 88 -0.64 -11.52 -0.20
N ASN A 89 -1.62 -10.86 0.41
CA ASN A 89 -1.47 -10.21 1.71
C ASN A 89 -1.73 -11.15 2.91
N ARG A 90 -1.87 -12.45 2.68
CA ARG A 90 -1.95 -13.50 3.72
C ARG A 90 -0.82 -14.51 3.63
N ASP A 91 0.18 -14.23 2.81
CA ASP A 91 1.29 -15.15 2.53
C ASP A 91 2.54 -14.92 3.40
N GLY A 92 2.50 -13.98 4.33
CA GLY A 92 3.66 -13.59 5.15
C GLY A 92 4.26 -14.74 5.98
N MET A 93 3.43 -15.62 6.50
CA MET A 93 3.90 -16.80 7.26
C MET A 93 4.34 -17.94 6.34
N GLY A 94 3.57 -18.24 5.30
CA GLY A 94 3.83 -19.36 4.41
C GLY A 94 4.93 -19.11 3.39
N GLN A 95 5.03 -17.88 2.94
CA GLN A 95 5.99 -17.42 1.93
C GLN A 95 6.01 -18.31 0.68
N PHE A 96 4.82 -18.70 0.21
CA PHE A 96 4.67 -19.55 -0.98
C PHE A 96 4.94 -18.77 -2.26
N LEU A 97 4.53 -17.48 -2.28
CA LEU A 97 4.65 -16.61 -3.43
C LEU A 97 6.05 -16.03 -3.57
N SER A 98 6.54 -15.98 -4.80
CA SER A 98 7.85 -15.33 -5.09
C SER A 98 7.87 -13.87 -4.68
N MET A 99 6.75 -13.18 -4.84
CA MET A 99 6.55 -11.81 -4.41
C MET A 99 6.84 -11.65 -2.91
N THR A 100 6.21 -12.46 -2.07
CA THR A 100 6.40 -12.43 -0.62
C THR A 100 7.86 -12.72 -0.24
N LYS A 101 8.46 -13.73 -0.88
CA LYS A 101 9.90 -14.05 -0.66
C LYS A 101 10.80 -12.87 -0.97
N ASN A 102 10.53 -12.15 -2.06
CA ASN A 102 11.30 -10.97 -2.45
C ASN A 102 11.14 -9.83 -1.45
N VAL A 103 9.91 -9.54 -1.01
CA VAL A 103 9.64 -8.54 0.02
C VAL A 103 10.36 -8.88 1.33
N MET A 104 10.23 -10.11 1.79
CA MET A 104 10.87 -10.57 3.03
C MET A 104 12.39 -10.54 2.95
N LYS A 105 12.95 -10.88 1.79
CA LYS A 105 14.40 -10.76 1.54
C LYS A 105 14.86 -9.32 1.67
N LEU A 106 14.20 -8.40 0.97
CA LEU A 106 14.54 -6.96 1.03
C LEU A 106 14.37 -6.40 2.45
N ALA A 107 13.30 -6.78 3.15
CA ALA A 107 13.10 -6.39 4.55
C ALA A 107 14.26 -6.86 5.44
N SER A 108 14.75 -8.07 5.23
CA SER A 108 15.87 -8.63 5.97
C SER A 108 17.22 -7.98 5.64
N GLU A 109 17.41 -7.58 4.39
CA GLU A 109 18.63 -6.93 3.94
C GLU A 109 18.71 -5.47 4.40
N TRP A 110 17.63 -4.71 4.22
CA TRP A 110 17.59 -3.28 4.52
C TRP A 110 17.19 -2.96 5.97
N LYS A 111 16.48 -3.87 6.62
CA LYS A 111 15.99 -3.70 8.01
C LYS A 111 15.34 -2.34 8.24
N PRO A 112 14.31 -1.98 7.45
CA PRO A 112 13.68 -0.67 7.58
C PRO A 112 13.13 -0.49 9.00
N THR A 113 13.34 0.67 9.58
CA THR A 113 12.77 1.01 10.90
C THR A 113 11.25 1.03 10.84
N VAL A 114 10.69 1.51 9.72
CA VAL A 114 9.25 1.51 9.43
C VAL A 114 9.02 0.91 8.05
N LEU A 115 8.11 -0.06 7.98
CA LEU A 115 7.51 -0.53 6.74
C LEU A 115 6.05 -0.08 6.73
N HIS A 116 5.69 0.69 5.72
CA HIS A 116 4.35 1.25 5.56
C HIS A 116 3.74 0.72 4.28
N ASP A 117 2.81 -0.20 4.40
CA ASP A 117 2.10 -0.81 3.28
C ASP A 117 0.75 -0.13 3.07
N LEU A 118 0.52 0.33 1.86
CA LEU A 118 -0.65 1.12 1.48
C LEU A 118 -1.67 0.26 0.76
N HIS A 119 -2.89 0.27 1.27
CA HIS A 119 -4.03 -0.48 0.77
C HIS A 119 -5.26 0.39 0.52
N GLU A 120 -6.19 -0.13 -0.26
CA GLU A 120 -7.53 0.43 -0.47
C GLU A 120 -8.56 -0.63 -0.11
N ALA A 121 -9.41 -0.37 0.87
CA ALA A 121 -10.41 -1.36 1.27
C ALA A 121 -11.76 -0.75 1.59
N ALA A 122 -11.81 0.32 2.36
CA ALA A 122 -13.04 1.00 2.72
C ALA A 122 -13.19 2.32 1.95
N GLN A 123 -14.40 2.86 1.95
CA GLN A 123 -14.71 4.13 1.27
C GLN A 123 -14.23 5.38 2.04
N LEU A 124 -13.59 5.19 3.17
CA LEU A 124 -13.12 6.26 4.05
C LEU A 124 -11.59 6.29 4.05
N LEU A 125 -11.02 7.48 4.23
CA LEU A 125 -9.61 7.61 4.52
C LEU A 125 -9.33 7.06 5.92
N TYR A 126 -8.65 5.95 5.95
CA TYR A 126 -8.44 5.18 7.16
C TYR A 126 -6.95 4.93 7.36
N VAL A 127 -6.43 5.42 8.46
CA VAL A 127 -5.05 5.15 8.86
C VAL A 127 -5.08 4.06 9.92
N SER A 128 -4.78 2.84 9.50
CA SER A 128 -4.83 1.68 10.39
C SER A 128 -3.52 1.51 11.15
N THR A 129 -3.64 1.34 12.44
CA THR A 129 -2.54 0.88 13.30
C THR A 129 -2.44 -0.64 13.37
N GLY A 130 -3.23 -1.33 12.53
CA GLY A 130 -3.53 -2.75 12.66
C GLY A 130 -4.74 -2.99 13.55
N THR A 131 -5.49 -4.04 13.24
CA THR A 131 -6.62 -4.49 14.05
C THR A 131 -6.19 -5.62 14.98
N GLY A 132 -6.72 -5.63 16.20
CA GLY A 132 -6.51 -6.75 17.12
C GLY A 132 -7.15 -8.05 16.62
N PRO A 133 -6.79 -9.20 17.20
CA PRO A 133 -5.87 -9.31 18.33
C PRO A 133 -4.41 -9.15 17.88
N TYR A 134 -3.64 -8.39 18.63
CA TYR A 134 -2.20 -8.24 18.39
C TYR A 134 -1.43 -9.47 18.85
N ASN A 135 -0.29 -9.74 18.20
CA ASN A 135 0.64 -10.71 18.69
C ASN A 135 1.18 -10.27 20.06
N GLU A 136 1.02 -11.10 21.08
CA GLU A 136 1.43 -10.80 22.45
C GLU A 136 2.97 -10.62 22.61
N GLN A 137 3.74 -11.02 21.59
CA GLN A 137 5.19 -10.82 21.57
C GLN A 137 5.59 -9.41 21.07
N LEU A 138 4.63 -8.62 20.58
CA LEU A 138 4.93 -7.24 20.19
C LEU A 138 5.20 -6.37 21.41
N ASP A 139 6.28 -5.60 21.31
CA ASP A 139 6.64 -4.65 22.35
C ASP A 139 5.60 -3.52 22.43
N ALA A 140 5.26 -3.13 23.66
CA ALA A 140 4.30 -2.07 23.92
C ALA A 140 4.75 -0.71 23.34
N ILE A 141 6.05 -0.48 23.24
CA ILE A 141 6.62 0.73 22.61
C ILE A 141 6.26 0.75 21.13
N THR A 142 6.45 -0.37 20.43
CA THR A 142 6.10 -0.49 19.01
C THR A 142 4.61 -0.19 18.77
N ILE A 143 3.73 -0.71 19.61
CA ILE A 143 2.28 -0.44 19.51
C ILE A 143 1.98 1.05 19.71
N ASN A 144 2.63 1.69 20.69
CA ASN A 144 2.47 3.12 20.91
C ASN A 144 3.01 3.97 19.75
N GLU A 145 4.12 3.58 19.14
CA GLU A 145 4.68 4.27 17.98
C GLU A 145 3.74 4.21 16.78
N TRP A 146 3.10 3.07 16.52
CA TRP A 146 2.06 2.98 15.48
C TRP A 146 0.92 3.98 15.73
N TRP A 147 0.47 4.10 16.97
CA TRP A 147 -0.54 5.08 17.34
C TRP A 147 -0.08 6.51 17.10
N MET A 148 1.15 6.84 17.41
CA MET A 148 1.72 8.16 17.17
C MET A 148 1.74 8.50 15.67
N PHE A 149 2.15 7.57 14.82
CA PHE A 149 2.10 7.75 13.35
C PHE A 149 0.67 7.98 12.88
N ALA A 150 -0.25 7.12 13.26
CA ALA A 150 -1.63 7.22 12.82
C ALA A 150 -2.31 8.52 13.27
N GLN A 151 -2.10 8.95 14.51
CA GLN A 151 -2.62 10.22 15.01
C GLN A 151 -2.01 11.42 14.30
N ASN A 152 -0.71 11.37 14.00
CA ASN A 152 -0.05 12.42 13.23
C ASN A 152 -0.65 12.54 11.82
N ASP A 153 -0.90 11.42 11.16
CA ASP A 153 -1.50 11.41 9.83
C ASP A 153 -2.90 12.02 9.84
N VAL A 154 -3.75 11.65 10.80
CA VAL A 154 -5.09 12.27 10.98
C VAL A 154 -4.96 13.78 11.19
N MET A 155 -4.06 14.19 12.06
CA MET A 155 -3.85 15.61 12.37
C MET A 155 -3.40 16.39 11.11
N GLU A 156 -2.41 15.88 10.41
CA GLU A 156 -1.85 16.54 9.23
C GLU A 156 -2.84 16.59 8.06
N MET A 157 -3.61 15.54 7.85
CA MET A 157 -4.66 15.52 6.84
C MET A 157 -5.79 16.49 7.19
N THR A 158 -6.22 16.50 8.45
CA THR A 158 -7.25 17.44 8.95
C THR A 158 -6.81 18.91 8.78
N LYS A 159 -5.56 19.24 9.12
CA LYS A 159 -4.99 20.57 8.90
C LYS A 159 -5.03 21.00 7.43
N ARG A 160 -4.94 20.05 6.51
CA ARG A 160 -5.01 20.28 5.06
C ARG A 160 -6.45 20.28 4.51
N GLY A 161 -7.44 20.21 5.38
CA GLY A 161 -8.85 20.24 5.00
C GLY A 161 -9.39 18.94 4.43
N VAL A 162 -8.74 17.81 4.66
CA VAL A 162 -9.23 16.48 4.27
C VAL A 162 -10.11 15.94 5.39
N PRO A 163 -11.43 15.88 5.22
CA PRO A 163 -12.34 15.39 6.25
C PRO A 163 -12.39 13.86 6.27
N GLY A 164 -12.84 13.30 7.39
CA GLY A 164 -13.17 11.89 7.50
C GLY A 164 -11.97 10.94 7.65
N VAL A 165 -10.80 11.46 7.98
CA VAL A 165 -9.63 10.64 8.27
C VAL A 165 -9.75 10.09 9.69
N TRP A 166 -9.58 8.79 9.85
CA TRP A 166 -9.75 8.10 11.13
C TRP A 166 -8.64 7.08 11.38
N THR A 167 -8.28 6.85 12.62
CA THR A 167 -7.18 5.96 13.00
C THR A 167 -7.63 4.66 13.64
N TYR A 168 -8.86 4.57 14.05
CA TYR A 168 -9.38 3.47 14.86
C TYR A 168 -10.70 2.99 14.29
N GLY A 169 -10.86 1.71 14.26
CA GLY A 169 -12.11 1.10 13.83
C GLY A 169 -11.95 -0.38 13.59
N PHE A 170 -13.05 -0.99 13.38
CA PHE A 170 -13.15 -2.37 13.00
C PHE A 170 -13.02 -2.44 11.48
N TYR A 171 -12.17 -3.33 11.03
CA TYR A 171 -11.87 -3.54 9.64
C TYR A 171 -12.21 -4.97 9.29
N ASP A 172 -13.34 -5.16 8.63
CA ASP A 172 -13.82 -6.42 8.06
C ASP A 172 -14.36 -6.20 6.66
#